data_81258435f7434afd6c42dc1ff034e1d9
#
_entry.id   81258435f7434afd6c42dc1ff034e1d9
#
_cell.length_a   1.000
_cell.length_b   1.000
_cell.length_c   1.000
_cell.angle_alpha   90.00
_cell.angle_beta   90.00
_cell.angle_gamma   90.00
#
_symmetry.space_group_name_H-M   'P 1'
#
loop_
_entity.id
_entity.type
_entity.pdbx_description
1 polymer ?
#
loop_
_entity_poly.entity_id
_entity_poly.type
_entity_poly.pdbx_seq_one_letter_code
_entity_poly.pdbx_strand_id
1 'polypeptide(L)'
;MSTKISGSKYAAMYGPTTGDKVRLADTSLVIEVEKDYTTYGDEVKFGGGKTIRDGMGQSVKTCSKDGDLDLVITNALIVDSTGIVKADIGIKDGKIAGIGKAGNPDIMDGVTPGMTVGASTEALAGEGMIVTAGGIDTHIHFISPQQIDCALYSGVTTMIGGGTGPADGTNATTCTPGPWNLRMMLKAAEEYPMNLGFLGKGNCSDKAPLIEQVKAGAMGLKIHEDWGATPAVINHCLNVADEYDVQVAIHTDTLNEGGCVEDTLAAIGGRTIHTYHTEGAGGGHAPDIIRAAAAPNVLPSSTNPTMPYTVNTLDEHLDMLMVCHHLDKRIPEDVAFADSRIRPETIAAEDVLHDMGIFSMMSSDSQAMGRVGEVITRTWQTASKMKDERGALPEDAGHDNDNFRVKRYISKYTINPAITHGISQYVGSVEEGKFADLVLWNPVFFGAKPDIIIKGGMIIASKMGDANASIPTTQPVLYQPMFAAHGKAKNEACLTFVSQAAMDENVKEKYGLEKTVVPVKGCRNISKKDMVFNDRTPELTVDPETYKVTVDGEEITSK
;
A
#
# COMPACT_ATOMS: atom_id res chain seq x y z
N MET A 1 -30.77 -15.36 32.92
CA MET A 1 -30.15 -16.70 32.74
C MET A 1 -28.94 -16.53 31.82
N SER A 2 -27.76 -16.96 32.24
CA SER A 2 -26.60 -16.99 31.36
C SER A 2 -26.65 -18.25 30.51
N THR A 3 -26.52 -18.09 29.19
CA THR A 3 -26.42 -19.23 28.25
C THR A 3 -24.94 -19.48 27.97
N LYS A 4 -24.51 -20.74 28.08
CA LYS A 4 -23.15 -21.15 27.71
C LYS A 4 -23.15 -21.68 26.27
N ILE A 5 -22.22 -21.19 25.45
CA ILE A 5 -21.94 -21.71 24.10
C ILE A 5 -20.46 -22.08 24.01
N SER A 6 -20.11 -23.01 23.10
CA SER A 6 -18.71 -23.33 22.85
C SER A 6 -18.01 -22.19 22.09
N GLY A 7 -16.70 -22.01 22.27
CA GLY A 7 -15.90 -21.04 21.51
C GLY A 7 -16.04 -21.18 20.00
N SER A 8 -16.03 -22.44 19.50
CA SER A 8 -16.23 -22.70 18.05
C SER A 8 -17.60 -22.24 17.54
N LYS A 9 -18.64 -22.37 18.36
CA LYS A 9 -19.99 -21.90 18.02
C LYS A 9 -20.07 -20.38 18.04
N TYR A 10 -19.40 -19.75 19.02
CA TYR A 10 -19.29 -18.29 19.10
C TYR A 10 -18.56 -17.74 17.87
N ALA A 11 -17.38 -18.31 17.53
CA ALA A 11 -16.61 -17.90 16.36
C ALA A 11 -17.39 -18.07 15.05
N ALA A 12 -18.19 -19.13 14.91
CA ALA A 12 -19.05 -19.32 13.75
C ALA A 12 -20.20 -18.30 13.66
N MET A 13 -20.62 -17.71 14.78
CA MET A 13 -21.70 -16.72 14.84
C MET A 13 -21.17 -15.27 14.67
N TYR A 14 -20.04 -14.96 15.32
CA TYR A 14 -19.54 -13.59 15.49
C TYR A 14 -18.06 -13.41 15.10
N GLY A 15 -17.44 -14.44 14.51
CA GLY A 15 -16.01 -14.42 14.20
C GLY A 15 -15.13 -14.76 15.41
N PRO A 16 -13.81 -14.86 15.19
CA PRO A 16 -12.84 -15.17 16.24
C PRO A 16 -12.80 -14.07 17.30
N THR A 17 -12.49 -14.45 18.55
CA THR A 17 -12.40 -13.55 19.69
C THR A 17 -11.01 -13.62 20.34
N THR A 18 -10.75 -12.81 21.36
CA THR A 18 -9.45 -12.71 22.04
C THR A 18 -8.85 -14.09 22.35
N GLY A 19 -7.63 -14.31 21.88
CA GLY A 19 -6.88 -15.56 22.02
C GLY A 19 -7.18 -16.62 20.95
N ASP A 20 -8.21 -16.41 20.11
CA ASP A 20 -8.45 -17.30 18.97
C ASP A 20 -7.38 -17.06 17.88
N LYS A 21 -7.02 -18.15 17.19
CA LYS A 21 -5.99 -18.14 16.15
C LYS A 21 -6.60 -18.28 14.78
N VAL A 22 -6.05 -17.55 13.82
CA VAL A 22 -6.48 -17.60 12.42
C VAL A 22 -5.25 -17.77 11.53
N ARG A 23 -5.27 -18.78 10.67
CA ARG A 23 -4.26 -18.95 9.64
C ARG A 23 -4.55 -18.01 8.47
N LEU A 24 -3.53 -17.37 7.93
CA LEU A 24 -3.64 -16.47 6.79
C LEU A 24 -3.48 -17.24 5.47
N ALA A 25 -4.59 -17.49 4.79
CA ALA A 25 -4.65 -18.19 3.52
C ALA A 25 -3.85 -19.52 3.52
N ASP A 26 -3.17 -19.81 2.41
CA ASP A 26 -2.28 -20.98 2.27
C ASP A 26 -0.82 -20.63 2.63
N THR A 27 -0.63 -19.90 3.71
CA THR A 27 0.69 -19.54 4.26
C THR A 27 0.94 -20.29 5.55
N SER A 28 2.17 -20.25 6.05
CA SER A 28 2.53 -20.76 7.37
C SER A 28 2.19 -19.76 8.51
N LEU A 29 1.71 -18.57 8.16
CA LEU A 29 1.45 -17.49 9.11
C LEU A 29 0.16 -17.72 9.90
N VAL A 30 0.25 -17.53 11.21
CA VAL A 30 -0.88 -17.64 12.14
C VAL A 30 -0.95 -16.38 12.98
N ILE A 31 -2.09 -15.70 12.96
CA ILE A 31 -2.37 -14.57 13.84
C ILE A 31 -3.23 -15.00 15.04
N GLU A 32 -3.11 -14.26 16.13
CA GLU A 32 -3.93 -14.39 17.33
C GLU A 32 -4.65 -13.06 17.59
N VAL A 33 -5.94 -13.14 17.91
CA VAL A 33 -6.74 -11.94 18.23
C VAL A 33 -6.27 -11.37 19.57
N GLU A 34 -5.69 -10.17 19.54
CA GLU A 34 -5.10 -9.50 20.71
C GLU A 34 -6.19 -8.98 21.66
N LYS A 35 -7.30 -8.48 21.09
CA LYS A 35 -8.39 -7.89 21.86
C LYS A 35 -9.71 -7.97 21.08
N ASP A 36 -10.81 -8.18 21.81
CA ASP A 36 -12.17 -8.06 21.32
C ASP A 36 -12.84 -6.84 21.98
N TYR A 37 -13.31 -5.90 21.15
CA TYR A 37 -13.97 -4.68 21.60
C TYR A 37 -15.49 -4.85 21.72
N THR A 38 -16.04 -5.98 21.27
CA THR A 38 -17.46 -6.27 21.41
C THR A 38 -17.79 -6.80 22.81
N THR A 39 -19.05 -6.88 23.16
CA THR A 39 -19.53 -7.40 24.45
C THR A 39 -20.23 -8.72 24.22
N TYR A 40 -19.73 -9.80 24.83
CA TYR A 40 -20.31 -11.13 24.67
C TYR A 40 -21.78 -11.18 25.06
N GLY A 41 -22.61 -11.60 24.11
CA GLY A 41 -24.06 -11.70 24.27
C GLY A 41 -24.81 -10.40 23.93
N ASP A 42 -24.10 -9.36 23.52
CA ASP A 42 -24.67 -8.06 23.15
C ASP A 42 -24.03 -7.53 21.84
N GLU A 43 -23.62 -8.47 21.00
CA GLU A 43 -23.04 -8.15 19.68
C GLU A 43 -24.14 -7.62 18.75
N VAL A 44 -23.79 -6.62 17.94
CA VAL A 44 -24.66 -6.21 16.81
C VAL A 44 -24.42 -7.13 15.62
N LYS A 45 -25.52 -7.54 15.00
CA LYS A 45 -25.50 -8.37 13.80
C LYS A 45 -26.78 -8.16 13.00
N PHE A 46 -26.65 -8.06 11.68
CA PHE A 46 -27.79 -7.99 10.77
C PHE A 46 -28.26 -9.38 10.32
N GLY A 47 -29.56 -9.54 10.12
CA GLY A 47 -30.18 -10.75 9.58
C GLY A 47 -31.52 -11.08 10.25
N GLY A 48 -32.22 -12.07 9.69
CA GLY A 48 -33.47 -12.56 10.24
C GLY A 48 -33.32 -13.07 11.69
N GLY A 49 -34.03 -12.47 12.63
CA GLY A 49 -33.93 -12.82 14.05
C GLY A 49 -32.64 -12.34 14.75
N LYS A 50 -31.85 -11.46 14.11
CA LYS A 50 -30.63 -10.88 14.68
C LYS A 50 -30.91 -9.54 15.36
N THR A 51 -29.85 -8.92 15.89
CA THR A 51 -29.97 -7.78 16.83
C THR A 51 -30.20 -6.42 16.16
N ILE A 52 -29.69 -6.19 14.93
CA ILE A 52 -29.96 -4.92 14.23
C ILE A 52 -31.41 -4.90 13.75
N ARG A 53 -32.29 -4.41 14.59
CA ARG A 53 -33.72 -4.20 14.35
C ARG A 53 -34.18 -3.00 15.15
N ASP A 54 -35.23 -2.36 14.70
CA ASP A 54 -35.83 -1.18 15.33
C ASP A 54 -36.13 -1.41 16.82
N GLY A 55 -35.68 -0.52 17.67
CA GLY A 55 -35.82 -0.60 19.12
C GLY A 55 -34.97 -1.70 19.78
N MET A 56 -34.08 -2.32 19.06
CA MET A 56 -33.07 -3.26 19.57
C MET A 56 -31.67 -2.69 19.33
N GLY A 57 -30.85 -3.32 18.50
CA GLY A 57 -29.55 -2.81 18.09
C GLY A 57 -29.60 -1.56 17.20
N GLN A 58 -30.77 -1.21 16.67
CA GLN A 58 -31.01 0.04 15.96
C GLN A 58 -31.78 1.03 16.84
N SER A 59 -31.27 2.25 16.95
CA SER A 59 -31.93 3.37 17.66
C SER A 59 -33.23 3.79 16.96
N VAL A 60 -34.26 4.08 17.74
CA VAL A 60 -35.55 4.58 17.25
C VAL A 60 -35.65 6.11 17.23
N LYS A 61 -34.63 6.81 17.75
CA LYS A 61 -34.71 8.26 18.00
C LYS A 61 -33.77 9.05 17.11
N THR A 62 -32.66 8.43 16.70
CA THR A 62 -31.57 9.12 16.01
C THR A 62 -31.75 9.06 14.50
N CYS A 63 -31.14 10.00 13.83
CA CYS A 63 -31.07 10.05 12.38
C CYS A 63 -29.69 10.57 11.93
N SER A 64 -29.43 10.62 10.64
CA SER A 64 -28.11 10.98 10.09
C SER A 64 -27.55 12.31 10.65
N LYS A 65 -28.38 13.34 10.80
CA LYS A 65 -27.96 14.62 11.40
C LYS A 65 -27.59 14.54 12.90
N ASP A 66 -28.07 13.50 13.60
CA ASP A 66 -27.79 13.25 15.01
C ASP A 66 -26.55 12.36 15.19
N GLY A 67 -25.88 11.97 14.08
CA GLY A 67 -24.65 11.22 14.10
C GLY A 67 -24.80 9.71 13.88
N ASP A 68 -25.95 9.23 13.41
CA ASP A 68 -26.07 7.82 12.96
C ASP A 68 -25.01 7.50 11.93
N LEU A 69 -24.44 6.31 12.03
CA LEU A 69 -23.51 5.79 11.03
C LEU A 69 -24.18 5.68 9.66
N ASP A 70 -23.40 5.87 8.59
CA ASP A 70 -23.85 5.60 7.23
C ASP A 70 -23.66 4.11 6.89
N LEU A 71 -22.59 3.50 7.43
CA LEU A 71 -22.30 2.07 7.31
C LEU A 71 -21.70 1.55 8.61
N VAL A 72 -22.09 0.35 9.02
CA VAL A 72 -21.42 -0.43 10.05
C VAL A 72 -20.92 -1.75 9.49
N ILE A 73 -19.63 -2.06 9.69
CA ILE A 73 -19.07 -3.39 9.44
C ILE A 73 -19.05 -4.10 10.79
N THR A 74 -19.86 -5.15 10.94
CA THR A 74 -20.05 -5.80 12.24
C THR A 74 -19.03 -6.89 12.50
N ASN A 75 -18.51 -6.97 13.74
CA ASN A 75 -17.67 -8.06 14.24
C ASN A 75 -16.48 -8.43 13.33
N ALA A 76 -15.81 -7.43 12.77
CA ALA A 76 -14.67 -7.61 11.87
C ALA A 76 -13.40 -8.01 12.62
N LEU A 77 -12.59 -8.90 12.06
CA LEU A 77 -11.21 -9.12 12.47
C LEU A 77 -10.32 -8.12 11.74
N ILE A 78 -9.96 -7.04 12.42
CA ILE A 78 -9.08 -6.01 11.87
C ILE A 78 -7.64 -6.49 11.98
N VAL A 79 -6.91 -6.48 10.86
CA VAL A 79 -5.47 -6.73 10.80
C VAL A 79 -4.81 -5.45 10.29
N ASP A 80 -4.13 -4.77 11.18
CA ASP A 80 -3.51 -3.47 10.91
C ASP A 80 -2.18 -3.33 11.68
N SER A 81 -1.37 -2.37 11.31
CA SER A 81 -0.15 -2.03 12.05
C SER A 81 -0.42 -1.67 13.50
N THR A 82 -1.59 -1.15 13.80
CA THR A 82 -2.01 -0.73 15.14
C THR A 82 -2.44 -1.90 16.02
N GLY A 83 -2.80 -3.04 15.45
CA GLY A 83 -3.20 -4.23 16.20
C GLY A 83 -3.94 -5.26 15.35
N ILE A 84 -4.14 -6.43 15.95
CA ILE A 84 -4.96 -7.52 15.41
C ILE A 84 -6.14 -7.69 16.37
N VAL A 85 -7.26 -7.05 16.04
CA VAL A 85 -8.37 -6.90 16.98
C VAL A 85 -9.72 -7.21 16.34
N LYS A 86 -10.65 -7.69 17.15
CA LYS A 86 -12.05 -7.79 16.74
C LYS A 86 -12.81 -6.56 17.18
N ALA A 87 -13.52 -5.93 16.26
CA ALA A 87 -14.35 -4.77 16.54
C ALA A 87 -15.42 -4.58 15.46
N ASP A 88 -16.43 -3.78 15.75
CA ASP A 88 -17.23 -3.14 14.72
C ASP A 88 -16.48 -1.92 14.18
N ILE A 89 -16.66 -1.62 12.89
CA ILE A 89 -16.13 -0.41 12.26
C ILE A 89 -17.31 0.45 11.84
N GLY A 90 -17.39 1.64 12.42
CA GLY A 90 -18.40 2.64 12.07
C GLY A 90 -17.86 3.59 11.00
N ILE A 91 -18.67 3.88 9.99
CA ILE A 91 -18.32 4.80 8.91
C ILE A 91 -19.37 5.90 8.82
N LYS A 92 -18.91 7.15 8.70
CA LYS A 92 -19.73 8.35 8.56
C LYS A 92 -19.06 9.32 7.60
N ASP A 93 -19.83 9.86 6.65
CA ASP A 93 -19.36 10.85 5.67
C ASP A 93 -18.04 10.43 4.98
N GLY A 94 -17.97 9.17 4.59
CA GLY A 94 -16.82 8.59 3.89
C GLY A 94 -15.58 8.31 4.75
N LYS A 95 -15.65 8.54 6.07
CA LYS A 95 -14.53 8.35 7.01
C LYS A 95 -14.86 7.30 8.07
N ILE A 96 -13.81 6.71 8.63
CA ILE A 96 -13.94 5.86 9.81
C ILE A 96 -14.33 6.75 11.00
N ALA A 97 -15.55 6.57 11.50
CA ALA A 97 -16.08 7.34 12.62
C ALA A 97 -15.72 6.72 13.98
N GLY A 98 -15.43 5.42 14.00
CA GLY A 98 -15.02 4.73 15.21
C GLY A 98 -14.72 3.25 14.97
N ILE A 99 -13.93 2.70 15.90
CA ILE A 99 -13.58 1.27 15.97
C ILE A 99 -13.88 0.82 17.39
N GLY A 100 -14.83 -0.10 17.55
CA GLY A 100 -15.26 -0.52 18.88
C GLY A 100 -16.52 -1.34 18.85
N LYS A 101 -17.49 -1.01 19.70
CA LYS A 101 -18.82 -1.60 19.73
C LYS A 101 -19.82 -0.62 19.14
N ALA A 102 -20.48 -1.00 18.05
CA ALA A 102 -21.60 -0.27 17.50
C ALA A 102 -22.93 -0.70 18.12
N GLY A 103 -23.99 0.08 17.94
CA GLY A 103 -25.33 -0.32 18.36
C GLY A 103 -26.24 0.82 18.77
N ASN A 104 -27.22 0.49 19.60
CA ASN A 104 -28.19 1.43 20.15
C ASN A 104 -27.84 1.79 21.60
N PRO A 105 -27.29 3.00 21.85
CA PRO A 105 -26.86 3.38 23.20
C PRO A 105 -28.00 3.51 24.23
N ASP A 106 -29.26 3.53 23.78
CA ASP A 106 -30.42 3.60 24.70
C ASP A 106 -30.64 2.29 25.46
N ILE A 107 -30.21 1.15 24.91
CA ILE A 107 -30.48 -0.18 25.48
C ILE A 107 -29.27 -1.11 25.54
N MET A 108 -28.17 -0.76 24.86
CA MET A 108 -26.94 -1.56 24.82
C MET A 108 -25.85 -0.85 25.58
N ASP A 109 -25.27 -1.54 26.57
CA ASP A 109 -24.15 -0.99 27.35
C ASP A 109 -22.86 -0.97 26.53
N GLY A 110 -22.04 0.08 26.73
CA GLY A 110 -20.70 0.16 26.17
C GLY A 110 -20.63 0.45 24.67
N VAL A 111 -21.70 0.95 24.06
CA VAL A 111 -21.64 1.46 22.70
C VAL A 111 -20.60 2.57 22.61
N THR A 112 -19.65 2.43 21.70
CA THR A 112 -18.58 3.41 21.49
C THR A 112 -19.16 4.76 21.05
N PRO A 113 -18.75 5.89 21.62
CA PRO A 113 -19.22 7.20 21.19
C PRO A 113 -19.07 7.39 19.67
N GLY A 114 -20.11 7.89 19.00
CA GLY A 114 -20.12 8.07 17.54
C GLY A 114 -20.42 6.79 16.73
N MET A 115 -20.72 5.66 17.39
CA MET A 115 -21.03 4.40 16.70
C MET A 115 -22.50 3.99 16.84
N THR A 116 -23.40 4.93 16.83
CA THR A 116 -24.85 4.66 16.89
C THR A 116 -25.34 4.10 15.56
N VAL A 117 -25.98 2.95 15.64
CA VAL A 117 -26.72 2.35 14.50
C VAL A 117 -28.14 2.89 14.52
N GLY A 118 -28.55 3.56 13.47
CA GLY A 118 -29.88 4.15 13.32
C GLY A 118 -30.56 3.71 12.02
N ALA A 119 -31.68 4.34 11.72
CA ALA A 119 -32.42 4.07 10.47
C ALA A 119 -31.64 4.48 9.20
N SER A 120 -30.60 5.31 9.36
CA SER A 120 -29.72 5.76 8.27
C SER A 120 -28.55 4.81 8.00
N THR A 121 -28.38 3.76 8.82
CA THR A 121 -27.19 2.92 8.82
C THR A 121 -27.38 1.69 7.93
N GLU A 122 -26.51 1.52 6.94
CA GLU A 122 -26.35 0.26 6.22
C GLU A 122 -25.51 -0.72 7.06
N ALA A 123 -25.71 -2.02 6.89
CA ALA A 123 -24.99 -3.05 7.64
C ALA A 123 -24.24 -3.99 6.71
N LEU A 124 -22.95 -4.18 6.96
CA LEU A 124 -22.08 -5.12 6.28
C LEU A 124 -21.55 -6.16 7.27
N ALA A 125 -21.74 -7.43 6.96
CA ALA A 125 -21.26 -8.52 7.80
C ALA A 125 -19.73 -8.64 7.72
N GLY A 126 -19.07 -8.41 8.85
CA GLY A 126 -17.63 -8.64 9.03
C GLY A 126 -17.30 -9.94 9.76
N GLU A 127 -18.32 -10.67 10.22
CA GLU A 127 -18.15 -11.91 10.96
C GLU A 127 -17.35 -12.95 10.19
N GLY A 128 -16.22 -13.35 10.73
CA GLY A 128 -15.31 -14.30 10.07
C GLY A 128 -14.50 -13.73 8.91
N MET A 129 -14.60 -12.43 8.65
CA MET A 129 -13.81 -11.72 7.64
C MET A 129 -12.64 -10.98 8.28
N ILE A 130 -11.51 -10.94 7.58
CA ILE A 130 -10.41 -10.04 7.91
C ILE A 130 -10.66 -8.70 7.20
N VAL A 131 -10.47 -7.60 7.93
CA VAL A 131 -10.52 -6.24 7.36
C VAL A 131 -9.15 -5.58 7.49
N THR A 132 -8.65 -5.05 6.38
CA THR A 132 -7.40 -4.29 6.32
C THR A 132 -7.64 -2.92 5.71
N ALA A 133 -6.70 -2.00 5.91
CA ALA A 133 -6.62 -0.82 5.06
C ALA A 133 -6.36 -1.23 3.59
N GLY A 134 -6.80 -0.42 2.65
CA GLY A 134 -6.47 -0.60 1.24
C GLY A 134 -4.98 -0.46 0.98
N GLY A 135 -4.45 -1.29 0.07
CA GLY A 135 -3.05 -1.25 -0.33
C GLY A 135 -2.69 0.04 -1.09
N ILE A 136 -1.44 0.44 -0.93
CA ILE A 136 -0.85 1.62 -1.61
C ILE A 136 0.36 1.14 -2.39
N ASP A 137 0.33 1.33 -3.70
CA ASP A 137 1.47 1.08 -4.57
C ASP A 137 2.08 2.40 -5.03
N THR A 138 3.35 2.59 -4.74
CA THR A 138 4.07 3.85 -4.97
C THR A 138 5.01 3.81 -6.17
N HIS A 139 4.98 2.74 -6.96
CA HIS A 139 5.86 2.59 -8.11
C HIS A 139 5.05 2.15 -9.35
N ILE A 140 4.31 3.10 -9.91
CA ILE A 140 3.41 2.85 -11.05
C ILE A 140 3.92 3.55 -12.30
N HIS A 141 4.09 2.78 -13.38
CA HIS A 141 4.20 3.30 -14.74
C HIS A 141 2.79 3.39 -15.34
N PHE A 142 2.27 4.60 -15.51
CA PHE A 142 0.94 4.80 -16.09
C PHE A 142 0.97 4.62 -17.61
N ILE A 143 1.22 3.37 -18.05
CA ILE A 143 1.28 2.98 -19.48
C ILE A 143 -0.14 2.73 -19.98
N SER A 144 -0.91 1.88 -19.31
CA SER A 144 -2.29 1.63 -19.69
C SER A 144 -3.23 1.70 -18.49
N PRO A 145 -4.45 2.23 -18.66
CA PRO A 145 -5.39 2.37 -17.55
C PRO A 145 -5.98 1.04 -17.06
N GLN A 146 -5.91 -0.03 -17.85
CA GLN A 146 -6.44 -1.34 -17.49
C GLN A 146 -5.78 -1.93 -16.24
N GLN A 147 -4.56 -1.51 -15.92
CA GLN A 147 -3.90 -1.90 -14.67
C GLN A 147 -4.64 -1.44 -13.41
N ILE A 148 -5.49 -0.40 -13.51
CA ILE A 148 -6.25 0.13 -12.37
C ILE A 148 -7.26 -0.90 -11.87
N ASP A 149 -7.93 -1.63 -12.76
CA ASP A 149 -8.81 -2.73 -12.37
C ASP A 149 -8.01 -3.87 -11.72
N CYS A 150 -6.83 -4.20 -12.26
CA CYS A 150 -5.94 -5.21 -11.67
C CYS A 150 -5.52 -4.81 -10.24
N ALA A 151 -5.19 -3.54 -10.04
CA ALA A 151 -4.86 -3.00 -8.72
C ALA A 151 -6.05 -3.11 -7.76
N LEU A 152 -7.20 -2.57 -8.16
CA LEU A 152 -8.40 -2.53 -7.33
C LEU A 152 -8.83 -3.95 -6.91
N TYR A 153 -8.90 -4.88 -7.85
CA TYR A 153 -9.33 -6.26 -7.59
C TYR A 153 -8.29 -7.12 -6.84
N SER A 154 -7.09 -6.60 -6.63
CA SER A 154 -6.09 -7.20 -5.74
C SER A 154 -6.08 -6.59 -4.33
N GLY A 155 -6.87 -5.54 -4.07
CA GLY A 155 -6.93 -4.84 -2.79
C GLY A 155 -6.06 -3.58 -2.71
N VAL A 156 -5.43 -3.17 -3.82
CA VAL A 156 -4.73 -1.87 -3.91
C VAL A 156 -5.75 -0.79 -4.24
N THR A 157 -5.87 0.21 -3.37
CA THR A 157 -6.85 1.30 -3.47
C THR A 157 -6.22 2.66 -3.78
N THR A 158 -4.89 2.72 -3.75
CA THR A 158 -4.11 3.95 -4.03
C THR A 158 -2.91 3.61 -4.91
N MET A 159 -2.74 4.35 -6.00
CA MET A 159 -1.64 4.21 -6.94
C MET A 159 -0.90 5.55 -7.10
N ILE A 160 0.40 5.52 -6.89
CA ILE A 160 1.30 6.68 -7.01
C ILE A 160 2.40 6.34 -8.01
N GLY A 161 2.66 7.22 -8.95
CA GLY A 161 3.69 7.02 -9.95
C GLY A 161 3.66 8.11 -11.01
N GLY A 162 4.07 7.77 -12.22
CA GLY A 162 4.06 8.72 -13.33
C GLY A 162 3.95 8.04 -14.69
N GLY A 163 3.68 8.86 -15.69
CA GLY A 163 3.55 8.41 -17.06
C GLY A 163 2.43 9.13 -17.81
N THR A 164 2.34 8.87 -19.11
CA THR A 164 1.38 9.53 -20.01
C THR A 164 0.83 8.56 -21.07
N GLY A 165 0.88 7.26 -20.81
CA GLY A 165 0.60 6.24 -21.81
C GLY A 165 1.88 5.54 -22.29
N PRO A 166 1.83 4.70 -23.32
CA PRO A 166 2.94 3.87 -23.79
C PRO A 166 4.00 4.69 -24.59
N ALA A 167 4.52 5.74 -23.98
CA ALA A 167 5.64 6.51 -24.48
C ALA A 167 6.96 5.97 -23.89
N ASP A 168 8.07 6.09 -24.62
CA ASP A 168 9.37 5.56 -24.18
C ASP A 168 9.78 6.08 -22.81
N GLY A 169 9.56 7.39 -22.55
CA GLY A 169 9.80 7.97 -21.24
C GLY A 169 8.94 7.37 -20.12
N THR A 170 7.72 6.96 -20.39
CA THR A 170 6.85 6.27 -19.42
C THR A 170 7.24 4.81 -19.27
N ASN A 171 7.61 4.13 -20.36
CA ASN A 171 8.03 2.74 -20.33
C ASN A 171 9.26 2.55 -19.44
N ALA A 172 10.23 3.45 -19.53
CA ALA A 172 11.44 3.42 -18.73
C ALA A 172 11.29 4.06 -17.35
N THR A 173 10.47 5.12 -17.22
CA THR A 173 10.45 5.95 -16.01
C THR A 173 9.03 6.20 -15.49
N THR A 174 8.90 6.52 -14.22
CA THR A 174 7.62 6.89 -13.58
C THR A 174 7.45 8.40 -13.51
N CYS A 175 7.66 9.10 -14.63
CA CYS A 175 7.57 10.55 -14.70
C CYS A 175 6.36 11.00 -15.52
N THR A 176 5.60 11.96 -14.98
CA THR A 176 4.60 12.75 -15.73
C THR A 176 5.16 14.15 -15.94
N PRO A 177 5.84 14.41 -17.08
CA PRO A 177 6.67 15.61 -17.23
C PRO A 177 5.86 16.83 -17.62
N GLY A 178 6.02 17.90 -16.87
CA GLY A 178 5.54 19.25 -17.21
C GLY A 178 4.04 19.49 -16.99
N PRO A 179 3.62 20.76 -16.98
CA PRO A 179 2.24 21.15 -16.62
C PRO A 179 1.16 20.60 -17.56
N TRP A 180 1.47 20.48 -18.85
CA TRP A 180 0.51 19.94 -19.80
C TRP A 180 0.16 18.48 -19.49
N ASN A 181 1.17 17.63 -19.34
CA ASN A 181 0.97 16.21 -19.11
C ASN A 181 0.33 15.97 -17.72
N LEU A 182 0.78 16.69 -16.69
CA LEU A 182 0.17 16.62 -15.36
C LEU A 182 -1.31 16.96 -15.40
N ARG A 183 -1.68 18.07 -16.06
CA ARG A 183 -3.09 18.46 -16.22
C ARG A 183 -3.89 17.39 -16.94
N MET A 184 -3.37 16.81 -18.02
CA MET A 184 -4.07 15.78 -18.79
C MET A 184 -4.25 14.50 -18.00
N MET A 185 -3.22 14.07 -17.25
CA MET A 185 -3.31 12.88 -16.41
C MET A 185 -4.25 13.08 -15.21
N LEU A 186 -4.24 14.25 -14.58
CA LEU A 186 -5.21 14.60 -13.51
C LEU A 186 -6.64 14.56 -14.02
N LYS A 187 -6.90 15.04 -15.24
CA LYS A 187 -8.23 14.96 -15.86
C LYS A 187 -8.62 13.53 -16.24
N ALA A 188 -7.67 12.73 -16.75
CA ALA A 188 -7.91 11.32 -17.04
C ALA A 188 -8.21 10.51 -15.77
N ALA A 189 -7.59 10.88 -14.64
CA ALA A 189 -7.80 10.24 -13.34
C ALA A 189 -9.26 10.33 -12.85
N GLU A 190 -10.04 11.30 -13.31
CA GLU A 190 -11.45 11.46 -12.95
C GLU A 190 -12.33 10.25 -13.33
N GLU A 191 -11.91 9.47 -14.34
CA GLU A 191 -12.70 8.32 -14.82
C GLU A 191 -12.60 7.11 -13.88
N TYR A 192 -11.54 6.99 -13.09
CA TYR A 192 -11.22 5.74 -12.39
C TYR A 192 -11.60 5.76 -10.91
N PRO A 193 -12.15 4.65 -10.37
CA PRO A 193 -12.50 4.51 -8.96
C PRO A 193 -11.28 4.18 -8.10
N MET A 194 -10.24 5.01 -8.17
CA MET A 194 -8.93 4.81 -7.54
C MET A 194 -8.43 6.13 -6.94
N ASN A 195 -7.73 6.07 -5.82
CA ASN A 195 -6.93 7.21 -5.37
C ASN A 195 -5.67 7.30 -6.22
N LEU A 196 -5.42 8.45 -6.79
CA LEU A 196 -4.32 8.63 -7.74
C LEU A 196 -3.47 9.85 -7.39
N GLY A 197 -2.15 9.70 -7.61
CA GLY A 197 -1.20 10.79 -7.51
C GLY A 197 -0.08 10.65 -8.52
N PHE A 198 0.33 11.78 -9.11
CA PHE A 198 1.32 11.80 -10.19
C PHE A 198 2.61 12.46 -9.76
N LEU A 199 3.75 11.83 -10.13
CA LEU A 199 5.09 12.35 -9.91
C LEU A 199 5.56 13.12 -11.15
N GLY A 200 6.00 14.34 -10.96
CA GLY A 200 6.65 15.14 -12.00
C GLY A 200 8.06 14.62 -12.31
N LYS A 201 8.61 15.02 -13.44
CA LYS A 201 9.98 14.70 -13.83
C LYS A 201 10.97 15.51 -13.01
N GLY A 202 11.72 14.83 -12.13
CA GLY A 202 12.72 15.42 -11.24
C GLY A 202 14.06 15.70 -11.91
N ASN A 203 14.30 15.16 -13.11
CA ASN A 203 15.55 15.29 -13.84
C ASN A 203 15.69 16.69 -14.47
N CYS A 204 16.11 17.64 -13.66
CA CYS A 204 16.47 19.00 -14.08
C CYS A 204 17.48 19.59 -13.11
N SER A 205 18.55 20.20 -13.62
CA SER A 205 19.55 20.92 -12.83
C SER A 205 19.25 22.42 -12.66
N ASP A 206 17.99 22.81 -12.85
CA ASP A 206 17.45 24.13 -12.54
C ASP A 206 16.15 23.98 -11.74
N LYS A 207 15.92 24.88 -10.79
CA LYS A 207 14.73 24.84 -9.93
C LYS A 207 13.44 25.22 -10.65
N ALA A 208 13.47 26.15 -11.59
CA ALA A 208 12.27 26.73 -12.17
C ALA A 208 11.36 25.69 -12.86
N PRO A 209 11.88 24.77 -13.71
CA PRO A 209 11.06 23.73 -14.32
C PRO A 209 10.52 22.69 -13.32
N LEU A 210 11.20 22.49 -12.18
CA LEU A 210 10.73 21.60 -11.13
C LEU A 210 9.58 22.25 -10.34
N ILE A 211 9.71 23.52 -9.97
CA ILE A 211 8.68 24.30 -9.28
C ILE A 211 7.40 24.39 -10.13
N GLU A 212 7.55 24.59 -11.44
CA GLU A 212 6.42 24.64 -12.38
C GLU A 212 5.58 23.36 -12.31
N GLN A 213 6.21 22.19 -12.26
CA GLN A 213 5.53 20.91 -12.16
C GLN A 213 4.83 20.71 -10.81
N VAL A 214 5.50 21.07 -9.72
CA VAL A 214 4.92 21.00 -8.37
C VAL A 214 3.65 21.87 -8.31
N LYS A 215 3.69 23.10 -8.83
CA LYS A 215 2.55 24.01 -8.91
C LYS A 215 1.45 23.54 -9.86
N ALA A 216 1.81 22.74 -10.86
CA ALA A 216 0.84 22.21 -11.85
C ALA A 216 0.09 20.94 -11.36
N GLY A 217 0.39 20.41 -10.19
CA GLY A 217 -0.33 19.27 -9.62
C GLY A 217 0.50 18.04 -9.35
N ALA A 218 1.81 18.05 -9.56
CA ALA A 218 2.66 16.95 -9.14
C ALA A 218 2.62 16.84 -7.60
N MET A 219 2.36 15.63 -7.08
CA MET A 219 2.39 15.35 -5.66
C MET A 219 3.81 15.06 -5.13
N GLY A 220 4.75 14.88 -6.03
CA GLY A 220 6.15 14.58 -5.79
C GLY A 220 6.93 14.65 -7.09
N LEU A 221 8.22 14.35 -7.01
CA LEU A 221 9.13 14.34 -8.15
C LEU A 221 9.82 12.98 -8.27
N LYS A 222 10.10 12.56 -9.50
CA LYS A 222 10.81 11.31 -9.80
C LYS A 222 12.09 11.59 -10.56
N ILE A 223 13.19 11.02 -10.06
CA ILE A 223 14.49 11.02 -10.73
C ILE A 223 14.76 9.64 -11.32
N HIS A 224 15.21 9.60 -12.56
CA HIS A 224 15.60 8.36 -13.25
C HIS A 224 16.88 8.56 -14.06
N GLU A 225 17.75 7.56 -14.11
CA GLU A 225 19.04 7.62 -14.82
C GLU A 225 18.88 7.91 -16.32
N ASP A 226 17.89 7.32 -16.96
CA ASP A 226 17.64 7.50 -18.42
C ASP A 226 17.42 8.97 -18.82
N TRP A 227 17.04 9.81 -17.87
CA TRP A 227 16.93 11.25 -18.03
C TRP A 227 18.20 12.01 -17.59
N GLY A 228 19.23 11.31 -17.12
CA GLY A 228 20.44 11.88 -16.57
C GLY A 228 20.31 12.26 -15.08
N ALA A 229 20.78 11.39 -14.18
CA ALA A 229 20.73 11.59 -12.73
C ALA A 229 22.11 12.05 -12.19
N THR A 230 22.53 13.27 -12.53
CA THR A 230 23.78 13.85 -12.03
C THR A 230 23.64 14.35 -10.58
N PRO A 231 24.74 14.59 -9.84
CA PRO A 231 24.68 15.21 -8.51
C PRO A 231 23.93 16.54 -8.49
N ALA A 232 24.06 17.34 -9.55
CA ALA A 232 23.34 18.61 -9.69
C ALA A 232 21.82 18.37 -9.79
N VAL A 233 21.39 17.41 -10.59
CA VAL A 233 19.97 17.03 -10.72
C VAL A 233 19.41 16.60 -9.37
N ILE A 234 20.06 15.67 -8.68
CA ILE A 234 19.63 15.18 -7.36
C ILE A 234 19.52 16.34 -6.37
N ASN A 235 20.55 17.21 -6.33
CA ASN A 235 20.59 18.34 -5.42
C ASN A 235 19.47 19.35 -5.68
N HIS A 236 19.24 19.75 -6.93
CA HIS A 236 18.18 20.71 -7.26
C HIS A 236 16.79 20.15 -7.03
N CYS A 237 16.57 18.87 -7.36
CA CYS A 237 15.31 18.18 -7.12
C CYS A 237 14.98 18.14 -5.61
N LEU A 238 15.92 17.73 -4.78
CA LEU A 238 15.75 17.68 -3.32
C LEU A 238 15.57 19.07 -2.70
N ASN A 239 16.27 20.11 -3.20
CA ASN A 239 16.06 21.47 -2.73
C ASN A 239 14.64 21.97 -2.99
N VAL A 240 14.08 21.69 -4.17
CA VAL A 240 12.69 22.04 -4.47
C VAL A 240 11.72 21.20 -3.62
N ALA A 241 12.01 19.93 -3.43
CA ALA A 241 11.19 19.07 -2.57
C ALA A 241 11.16 19.59 -1.12
N ASP A 242 12.31 20.01 -0.57
CA ASP A 242 12.41 20.57 0.78
C ASP A 242 11.64 21.91 0.89
N GLU A 243 11.64 22.72 -0.16
CA GLU A 243 10.93 24.01 -0.21
C GLU A 243 9.41 23.84 -0.27
N TYR A 244 8.92 22.81 -0.97
CA TYR A 244 7.48 22.60 -1.25
C TYR A 244 6.85 21.43 -0.48
N ASP A 245 7.58 20.78 0.41
CA ASP A 245 7.15 19.62 1.20
C ASP A 245 6.54 18.50 0.34
N VAL A 246 7.27 18.09 -0.69
CA VAL A 246 6.90 16.96 -1.55
C VAL A 246 7.96 15.86 -1.51
N GLN A 247 7.58 14.61 -1.79
CA GLN A 247 8.55 13.51 -1.81
C GLN A 247 9.34 13.49 -3.13
N VAL A 248 10.60 13.03 -3.04
CA VAL A 248 11.39 12.62 -4.20
C VAL A 248 11.52 11.12 -4.20
N ALA A 249 11.11 10.48 -5.30
CA ALA A 249 11.41 9.09 -5.58
C ALA A 249 12.58 9.01 -6.58
N ILE A 250 13.50 8.09 -6.34
CA ILE A 250 14.64 7.88 -7.24
C ILE A 250 14.70 6.42 -7.69
N HIS A 251 14.88 6.21 -8.99
CA HIS A 251 15.35 4.93 -9.52
C HIS A 251 16.74 4.69 -8.91
N THR A 252 16.85 3.67 -8.08
CA THR A 252 18.04 3.48 -7.25
C THR A 252 19.16 2.92 -8.09
N ASP A 253 19.83 3.80 -8.76
CA ASP A 253 21.01 3.54 -9.53
C ASP A 253 22.07 4.59 -9.21
N THR A 254 23.23 4.37 -9.75
CA THR A 254 24.34 5.30 -9.64
C THR A 254 24.24 6.40 -10.68
N LEU A 255 25.02 7.45 -10.45
CA LEU A 255 25.10 8.60 -11.33
C LEU A 255 25.54 8.19 -12.74
N ASN A 256 24.61 8.17 -13.69
CA ASN A 256 24.90 7.90 -15.10
C ASN A 256 25.75 6.64 -15.32
N GLU A 257 25.45 5.56 -14.58
CA GLU A 257 26.09 4.23 -14.74
C GLU A 257 27.61 4.20 -14.42
N GLY A 258 28.18 5.28 -14.00
CA GLY A 258 29.63 5.38 -13.76
C GLY A 258 30.02 5.70 -12.33
N GLY A 259 29.02 5.88 -11.43
CA GLY A 259 29.26 6.23 -10.04
C GLY A 259 29.36 5.02 -9.11
N CYS A 260 29.40 5.31 -7.83
CA CYS A 260 29.34 4.34 -6.75
C CYS A 260 28.28 4.77 -5.71
N VAL A 261 27.91 3.88 -4.80
CA VAL A 261 26.88 4.17 -3.79
C VAL A 261 27.21 5.40 -2.94
N GLU A 262 28.50 5.63 -2.63
CA GLU A 262 28.98 6.77 -1.88
C GLU A 262 28.68 8.10 -2.58
N ASP A 263 28.86 8.18 -3.90
CA ASP A 263 28.56 9.37 -4.70
C ASP A 263 27.06 9.68 -4.70
N THR A 264 26.23 8.64 -4.82
CA THR A 264 24.77 8.77 -4.74
C THR A 264 24.35 9.27 -3.36
N LEU A 265 24.82 8.66 -2.29
CA LEU A 265 24.51 9.09 -0.92
C LEU A 265 25.03 10.50 -0.61
N ALA A 266 26.22 10.86 -1.13
CA ALA A 266 26.77 12.20 -1.00
C ALA A 266 25.89 13.25 -1.73
N ALA A 267 25.39 12.93 -2.93
CA ALA A 267 24.49 13.83 -3.67
C ALA A 267 23.13 14.01 -2.97
N ILE A 268 22.61 12.97 -2.33
CA ILE A 268 21.40 13.03 -1.49
C ILE A 268 21.66 13.91 -0.26
N GLY A 269 22.85 13.83 0.33
CA GLY A 269 23.30 14.72 1.39
C GLY A 269 22.49 14.62 2.69
N GLY A 270 22.07 13.43 3.08
CA GLY A 270 21.31 13.17 4.30
C GLY A 270 19.85 13.65 4.28
N ARG A 271 19.35 14.13 3.13
CA ARG A 271 17.94 14.52 2.96
C ARG A 271 17.05 13.31 2.74
N THR A 272 15.80 13.41 3.16
CA THR A 272 14.80 12.33 2.96
C THR A 272 14.60 12.04 1.47
N ILE A 273 14.62 10.76 1.11
CA ILE A 273 14.38 10.29 -0.25
C ILE A 273 13.76 8.88 -0.25
N HIS A 274 12.83 8.62 -1.16
CA HIS A 274 12.29 7.30 -1.41
C HIS A 274 13.08 6.61 -2.52
N THR A 275 13.70 5.48 -2.23
CA THR A 275 14.47 4.70 -3.21
C THR A 275 13.65 3.52 -3.70
N TYR A 276 13.55 3.37 -5.02
CA TYR A 276 12.87 2.26 -5.69
C TYR A 276 13.82 1.08 -5.87
N HIS A 277 13.31 -0.17 -5.87
CA HIS A 277 14.10 -1.40 -6.05
C HIS A 277 15.54 -1.27 -5.50
N THR A 278 15.61 -0.93 -4.22
CA THR A 278 16.87 -0.53 -3.55
C THR A 278 17.92 -1.65 -3.48
N GLU A 279 17.54 -2.90 -3.76
CA GLU A 279 18.48 -4.02 -3.90
C GLU A 279 19.33 -3.95 -5.19
N GLY A 280 18.89 -3.18 -6.19
CA GLY A 280 19.64 -2.84 -7.39
C GLY A 280 19.25 -3.61 -8.67
N ALA A 281 18.48 -4.69 -8.61
CA ALA A 281 18.14 -5.49 -9.79
C ALA A 281 17.18 -4.79 -10.77
N GLY A 282 16.51 -3.72 -10.34
CA GLY A 282 15.68 -2.88 -11.22
C GLY A 282 16.48 -2.00 -12.17
N GLY A 283 17.81 -2.02 -12.12
CA GLY A 283 18.69 -1.22 -12.95
C GLY A 283 19.94 -0.70 -12.24
N GLY A 284 20.11 -0.98 -10.95
CA GLY A 284 21.24 -0.49 -10.17
C GLY A 284 22.58 -1.01 -10.69
N HIS A 285 23.47 -0.09 -11.08
CA HIS A 285 24.77 -0.43 -11.63
C HIS A 285 25.83 -0.71 -10.55
N ALA A 286 25.79 -0.01 -9.41
CA ALA A 286 26.69 -0.25 -8.31
C ALA A 286 26.40 -1.62 -7.67
N PRO A 287 27.41 -2.50 -7.52
CA PRO A 287 27.21 -3.82 -6.93
C PRO A 287 26.66 -3.79 -5.51
N ASP A 288 26.92 -2.72 -4.79
CA ASP A 288 26.62 -2.53 -3.38
C ASP A 288 25.54 -1.48 -3.12
N ILE A 289 24.73 -1.12 -4.12
CA ILE A 289 23.67 -0.10 -3.99
C ILE A 289 22.65 -0.45 -2.89
N ILE A 290 22.45 -1.72 -2.59
CA ILE A 290 21.59 -2.20 -1.49
C ILE A 290 21.97 -1.59 -0.13
N ARG A 291 23.22 -1.16 0.06
CA ARG A 291 23.69 -0.46 1.27
C ARG A 291 22.92 0.81 1.56
N ALA A 292 22.35 1.45 0.54
CA ALA A 292 21.49 2.62 0.71
C ALA A 292 20.29 2.34 1.62
N ALA A 293 19.80 1.09 1.66
CA ALA A 293 18.68 0.70 2.51
C ALA A 293 18.94 0.88 4.02
N ALA A 294 20.21 0.91 4.43
CA ALA A 294 20.60 1.11 5.83
C ALA A 294 20.80 2.60 6.20
N ALA A 295 20.76 3.52 5.26
CA ALA A 295 20.94 4.94 5.53
C ALA A 295 19.70 5.52 6.26
N PRO A 296 19.89 6.37 7.29
CA PRO A 296 18.80 6.83 8.15
C PRO A 296 17.80 7.78 7.47
N ASN A 297 18.18 8.37 6.36
CA ASN A 297 17.37 9.30 5.57
C ASN A 297 16.74 8.66 4.33
N VAL A 298 17.09 7.40 4.05
CA VAL A 298 16.58 6.65 2.90
C VAL A 298 15.35 5.83 3.31
N LEU A 299 14.29 5.94 2.52
CA LEU A 299 13.05 5.18 2.67
C LEU A 299 13.00 4.13 1.54
N PRO A 300 13.54 2.90 1.79
CA PRO A 300 13.74 1.93 0.73
C PRO A 300 12.49 1.14 0.42
N SER A 301 12.24 0.91 -0.87
CA SER A 301 11.23 -0.01 -1.36
C SER A 301 11.81 -1.08 -2.27
N SER A 302 11.13 -2.21 -2.29
CA SER A 302 11.34 -3.30 -3.25
C SER A 302 10.25 -3.33 -4.30
N THR A 303 10.52 -3.99 -5.40
CA THR A 303 9.53 -4.31 -6.42
C THR A 303 9.25 -5.80 -6.45
N ASN A 304 8.04 -6.16 -6.80
CA ASN A 304 7.57 -7.54 -6.63
C ASN A 304 8.19 -8.61 -7.56
N PRO A 305 8.83 -8.30 -8.70
CA PRO A 305 9.46 -9.34 -9.52
C PRO A 305 10.58 -10.13 -8.85
N THR A 306 11.32 -9.49 -7.96
CA THR A 306 12.43 -10.14 -7.24
C THR A 306 11.96 -10.94 -6.01
N MET A 307 10.70 -10.80 -5.61
CA MET A 307 10.19 -11.29 -4.34
C MET A 307 9.01 -12.25 -4.46
N PRO A 308 8.98 -13.31 -3.66
CA PRO A 308 10.14 -13.87 -2.94
C PRO A 308 11.18 -14.45 -3.91
N TYR A 309 12.45 -14.45 -3.52
CA TYR A 309 13.51 -15.07 -4.31
C TYR A 309 13.22 -16.55 -4.55
N THR A 310 13.35 -16.99 -5.80
CA THR A 310 13.14 -18.39 -6.23
C THR A 310 14.18 -18.77 -7.29
N VAL A 311 14.23 -20.03 -7.65
CA VAL A 311 15.14 -20.56 -8.67
C VAL A 311 14.96 -19.93 -10.06
N ASN A 312 13.80 -19.35 -10.34
CA ASN A 312 13.49 -18.73 -11.65
C ASN A 312 13.67 -17.20 -11.64
N THR A 313 13.89 -16.60 -10.47
CA THR A 313 13.88 -15.12 -10.34
C THR A 313 14.89 -14.45 -11.25
N LEU A 314 16.09 -15.02 -11.37
CA LEU A 314 17.15 -14.42 -12.19
C LEU A 314 16.81 -14.41 -13.69
N ASP A 315 16.35 -15.54 -14.22
CA ASP A 315 16.04 -15.67 -15.63
C ASP A 315 14.85 -14.79 -16.02
N GLU A 316 13.81 -14.77 -15.20
CA GLU A 316 12.63 -13.91 -15.42
C GLU A 316 13.02 -12.43 -15.35
N HIS A 317 13.87 -12.05 -14.41
CA HIS A 317 14.28 -10.67 -14.21
C HIS A 317 15.19 -10.19 -15.34
N LEU A 318 16.09 -11.03 -15.83
CA LEU A 318 16.93 -10.74 -16.98
C LEU A 318 16.08 -10.46 -18.23
N ASP A 319 15.08 -11.31 -18.50
CA ASP A 319 14.17 -11.12 -19.62
C ASP A 319 13.37 -9.81 -19.51
N MET A 320 12.88 -9.47 -18.33
CA MET A 320 12.16 -8.21 -18.10
C MET A 320 13.06 -6.99 -18.29
N LEU A 321 14.29 -7.02 -17.77
CA LEU A 321 15.25 -5.93 -17.90
C LEU A 321 15.62 -5.69 -19.36
N MET A 322 15.85 -6.75 -20.12
CA MET A 322 16.12 -6.65 -21.56
C MET A 322 14.98 -5.93 -22.31
N VAL A 323 13.74 -6.23 -21.96
CA VAL A 323 12.57 -5.61 -22.61
C VAL A 323 12.40 -4.16 -22.18
N CYS A 324 12.46 -3.87 -20.89
CA CYS A 324 12.20 -2.52 -20.36
C CYS A 324 13.23 -1.49 -20.80
N HIS A 325 14.48 -1.89 -20.91
CA HIS A 325 15.57 -1.00 -21.35
C HIS A 325 15.83 -1.04 -22.86
N HIS A 326 14.92 -1.62 -23.65
CA HIS A 326 15.03 -1.71 -25.11
C HIS A 326 16.32 -2.37 -25.62
N LEU A 327 16.82 -3.35 -24.86
CA LEU A 327 18.03 -4.11 -25.18
C LEU A 327 17.73 -5.24 -26.18
N ASP A 328 18.72 -5.59 -26.99
CA ASP A 328 18.58 -6.63 -28.03
C ASP A 328 19.41 -7.88 -27.66
N LYS A 329 18.74 -9.03 -27.48
CA LYS A 329 19.40 -10.32 -27.20
C LYS A 329 20.39 -10.77 -28.28
N ARG A 330 20.34 -10.18 -29.48
CA ARG A 330 21.30 -10.44 -30.58
C ARG A 330 22.59 -9.64 -30.43
N ILE A 331 22.64 -8.68 -29.52
CA ILE A 331 23.81 -7.82 -29.26
C ILE A 331 24.45 -8.31 -27.96
N PRO A 332 25.65 -8.93 -28.02
CA PRO A 332 26.29 -9.47 -26.81
C PRO A 332 26.57 -8.42 -25.74
N GLU A 333 26.83 -7.19 -26.12
CA GLU A 333 27.07 -6.05 -25.23
C GLU A 333 25.80 -5.68 -24.45
N ASP A 334 24.64 -5.73 -25.07
CA ASP A 334 23.36 -5.49 -24.41
C ASP A 334 23.06 -6.59 -23.38
N VAL A 335 23.32 -7.84 -23.74
CA VAL A 335 23.16 -8.97 -22.82
C VAL A 335 24.11 -8.83 -21.62
N ALA A 336 25.39 -8.51 -21.87
CA ALA A 336 26.37 -8.32 -20.82
C ALA A 336 26.02 -7.14 -19.89
N PHE A 337 25.46 -6.07 -20.47
CA PHE A 337 24.96 -4.94 -19.70
C PHE A 337 23.82 -5.35 -18.76
N ALA A 338 22.82 -6.05 -19.28
CA ALA A 338 21.70 -6.53 -18.47
C ALA A 338 22.15 -7.50 -17.37
N ASP A 339 22.98 -8.48 -17.72
CA ASP A 339 23.51 -9.50 -16.81
C ASP A 339 24.35 -8.88 -15.67
N SER A 340 25.09 -7.81 -15.93
CA SER A 340 25.89 -7.11 -14.93
C SER A 340 25.08 -6.46 -13.81
N ARG A 341 23.77 -6.25 -14.01
CA ARG A 341 22.85 -5.59 -13.08
C ARG A 341 22.07 -6.55 -12.19
N ILE A 342 22.08 -7.84 -12.50
CA ILE A 342 21.32 -8.85 -11.80
C ILE A 342 22.27 -9.73 -10.99
N ARG A 343 22.12 -9.72 -9.67
CA ARG A 343 23.00 -10.44 -8.75
C ARG A 343 22.17 -11.31 -7.82
N PRO A 344 22.32 -12.64 -7.87
CA PRO A 344 21.56 -13.55 -7.01
C PRO A 344 21.76 -13.26 -5.53
N GLU A 345 22.96 -12.82 -5.12
CA GLU A 345 23.31 -12.59 -3.73
C GLU A 345 22.51 -11.43 -3.14
N THR A 346 22.39 -10.31 -3.85
CA THR A 346 21.65 -9.13 -3.37
C THR A 346 20.15 -9.37 -3.42
N ILE A 347 19.65 -10.05 -4.45
CA ILE A 347 18.21 -10.40 -4.56
C ILE A 347 17.81 -11.39 -3.46
N ALA A 348 18.63 -12.43 -3.21
CA ALA A 348 18.37 -13.38 -2.14
C ALA A 348 18.45 -12.75 -0.75
N ALA A 349 19.32 -11.77 -0.55
CA ALA A 349 19.40 -11.03 0.71
C ALA A 349 18.16 -10.12 0.93
N GLU A 350 17.53 -9.65 -0.12
CA GLU A 350 16.37 -8.74 -0.05
C GLU A 350 15.24 -9.32 0.80
N ASP A 351 14.86 -10.59 0.61
CA ASP A 351 13.82 -11.26 1.41
C ASP A 351 14.14 -11.18 2.91
N VAL A 352 15.41 -11.45 3.27
CA VAL A 352 15.88 -11.41 4.66
C VAL A 352 15.85 -9.99 5.22
N LEU A 353 16.27 -9.01 4.44
CA LEU A 353 16.24 -7.59 4.84
C LEU A 353 14.82 -7.08 5.07
N HIS A 354 13.83 -7.59 4.33
CA HIS A 354 12.42 -7.35 4.62
C HIS A 354 11.98 -7.91 5.96
N ASP A 355 12.36 -9.16 6.25
CA ASP A 355 11.99 -9.80 7.51
C ASP A 355 12.68 -9.16 8.72
N MET A 356 13.88 -8.62 8.53
CA MET A 356 14.62 -7.87 9.54
C MET A 356 14.13 -6.42 9.75
N GLY A 357 13.17 -5.94 8.95
CA GLY A 357 12.64 -4.57 9.02
C GLY A 357 13.62 -3.50 8.51
N ILE A 358 14.49 -3.85 7.57
CA ILE A 358 15.45 -2.94 6.94
C ILE A 358 14.83 -2.31 5.69
N PHE A 359 14.18 -3.10 4.85
CA PHE A 359 13.35 -2.58 3.76
C PHE A 359 11.97 -2.16 4.28
N SER A 360 11.58 -0.93 3.97
CA SER A 360 10.41 -0.29 4.58
C SER A 360 9.11 -0.52 3.80
N MET A 361 9.18 -0.72 2.48
CA MET A 361 8.02 -0.76 1.61
C MET A 361 8.11 -1.83 0.54
N MET A 362 6.94 -2.28 0.09
CA MET A 362 6.73 -3.09 -1.11
C MET A 362 5.97 -2.28 -2.15
N SER A 363 6.38 -2.40 -3.41
CA SER A 363 5.72 -1.78 -4.56
C SER A 363 5.77 -2.71 -5.78
N SER A 364 5.27 -2.28 -6.94
CA SER A 364 5.17 -3.18 -8.08
C SER A 364 6.21 -2.96 -9.16
N ASP A 365 6.50 -1.75 -9.54
CA ASP A 365 7.10 -1.41 -10.82
C ASP A 365 6.15 -1.77 -11.99
N SER A 366 4.87 -1.40 -11.81
CA SER A 366 3.76 -1.86 -12.64
C SER A 366 3.92 -1.49 -14.10
N GLN A 367 3.71 -2.46 -14.96
CA GLN A 367 3.79 -2.39 -16.43
C GLN A 367 5.20 -2.15 -17.01
N ALA A 368 6.21 -1.86 -16.19
CA ALA A 368 7.61 -1.95 -16.59
C ALA A 368 8.14 -3.35 -16.25
N MET A 369 8.73 -3.54 -15.07
CA MET A 369 9.29 -4.83 -14.69
C MET A 369 8.42 -5.64 -13.71
N GLY A 370 7.29 -5.10 -13.25
CA GLY A 370 6.45 -5.75 -12.25
C GLY A 370 4.96 -5.65 -12.51
N ARG A 371 4.17 -6.08 -11.51
CA ARG A 371 2.72 -6.28 -11.63
C ARG A 371 2.00 -5.77 -10.40
N VAL A 372 1.19 -4.71 -10.55
CA VAL A 372 0.43 -4.11 -9.46
C VAL A 372 -0.50 -5.11 -8.76
N GLY A 373 -1.10 -6.03 -9.52
CA GLY A 373 -2.01 -7.05 -8.98
C GLY A 373 -1.34 -8.10 -8.06
N GLU A 374 -0.01 -8.09 -7.95
CA GLU A 374 0.76 -9.07 -7.18
C GLU A 374 1.45 -8.47 -5.93
N VAL A 375 1.37 -7.16 -5.70
CA VAL A 375 2.07 -6.51 -4.57
C VAL A 375 1.70 -7.17 -3.23
N ILE A 376 0.41 -7.26 -2.95
CA ILE A 376 -0.07 -7.81 -1.67
C ILE A 376 0.24 -9.30 -1.57
N THR A 377 -0.04 -10.07 -2.62
CA THR A 377 0.19 -11.52 -2.63
C THR A 377 1.67 -11.84 -2.40
N ARG A 378 2.57 -11.19 -3.11
CA ARG A 378 4.01 -11.44 -2.98
C ARG A 378 4.57 -10.98 -1.64
N THR A 379 4.02 -9.93 -1.06
CA THR A 379 4.36 -9.53 0.31
C THR A 379 4.08 -10.67 1.31
N TRP A 380 2.91 -11.32 1.22
CA TRP A 380 2.56 -12.42 2.11
C TRP A 380 3.30 -13.72 1.80
N GLN A 381 3.61 -13.99 0.53
CA GLN A 381 4.47 -15.11 0.15
C GLN A 381 5.88 -14.95 0.73
N THR A 382 6.45 -13.74 0.67
CA THR A 382 7.75 -13.43 1.28
C THR A 382 7.70 -13.61 2.80
N ALA A 383 6.66 -13.09 3.47
CA ALA A 383 6.50 -13.27 4.91
C ALA A 383 6.43 -14.75 5.33
N SER A 384 5.68 -15.56 4.56
CA SER A 384 5.57 -17.00 4.80
C SER A 384 6.91 -17.72 4.59
N LYS A 385 7.58 -17.45 3.47
CA LYS A 385 8.91 -18.00 3.17
C LYS A 385 9.91 -17.68 4.28
N MET A 386 9.93 -16.43 4.73
CA MET A 386 10.83 -16.01 5.80
C MET A 386 10.54 -16.72 7.13
N LYS A 387 9.27 -16.97 7.45
CA LYS A 387 8.94 -17.82 8.60
C LYS A 387 9.44 -19.24 8.44
N ASP A 388 9.25 -19.84 7.27
CA ASP A 388 9.65 -21.23 7.00
C ASP A 388 11.19 -21.40 7.03
N GLU A 389 11.94 -20.40 6.52
CA GLU A 389 13.40 -20.46 6.48
C GLU A 389 14.07 -20.03 7.81
N ARG A 390 13.49 -19.05 8.50
CA ARG A 390 14.16 -18.37 9.63
C ARG A 390 13.46 -18.55 10.98
N GLY A 391 12.27 -19.17 11.00
CA GLY A 391 11.48 -19.36 12.22
C GLY A 391 10.77 -18.08 12.69
N ALA A 392 10.45 -18.04 13.99
CA ALA A 392 9.80 -16.88 14.61
C ALA A 392 10.72 -15.66 14.66
N LEU A 393 10.16 -14.46 14.50
CA LEU A 393 10.90 -13.23 14.82
C LEU A 393 11.21 -13.15 16.32
N PRO A 394 12.25 -12.42 16.72
CA PRO A 394 12.54 -12.22 18.16
C PRO A 394 11.33 -11.70 18.95
N GLU A 395 10.53 -10.83 18.34
CA GLU A 395 9.34 -10.21 18.93
C GLU A 395 8.15 -11.18 19.03
N ASP A 396 8.11 -12.21 18.21
CA ASP A 396 7.12 -13.30 18.25
C ASP A 396 7.63 -14.52 19.05
N ALA A 397 8.89 -14.49 19.53
CA ALA A 397 9.50 -15.62 20.21
C ALA A 397 8.80 -15.93 21.54
N GLY A 398 8.44 -17.21 21.73
CA GLY A 398 7.68 -17.66 22.90
C GLY A 398 6.17 -17.52 22.79
N HIS A 399 5.68 -16.92 21.70
CA HIS A 399 4.28 -16.89 21.30
C HIS A 399 4.03 -17.91 20.19
N ASP A 400 2.87 -18.52 20.18
CA ASP A 400 2.46 -19.45 19.13
C ASP A 400 1.59 -18.71 18.10
N ASN A 401 2.11 -17.55 17.65
CA ASN A 401 1.53 -16.68 16.62
C ASN A 401 2.64 -15.85 15.94
N ASP A 402 2.29 -15.16 14.85
CA ASP A 402 3.17 -14.33 14.05
C ASP A 402 2.71 -12.86 14.03
N ASN A 403 2.08 -12.39 15.10
CA ASN A 403 1.42 -11.09 15.13
C ASN A 403 2.37 -9.94 14.79
N PHE A 404 3.61 -9.97 15.30
CA PHE A 404 4.56 -8.90 15.01
C PHE A 404 5.03 -8.94 13.54
N ARG A 405 5.35 -10.14 13.02
CA ARG A 405 5.69 -10.30 11.60
C ARG A 405 4.54 -9.82 10.72
N VAL A 406 3.31 -10.17 11.03
CA VAL A 406 2.13 -9.73 10.27
C VAL A 406 1.99 -8.20 10.30
N LYS A 407 2.15 -7.56 11.46
CA LYS A 407 2.13 -6.09 11.58
C LYS A 407 3.29 -5.43 10.82
N ARG A 408 4.48 -6.04 10.79
CA ARG A 408 5.62 -5.58 10.00
C ARG A 408 5.33 -5.62 8.50
N TYR A 409 4.80 -6.73 8.01
CA TYR A 409 4.58 -6.90 6.57
C TYR A 409 3.38 -6.11 6.04
N ILE A 410 2.28 -6.00 6.80
CA ILE A 410 1.16 -5.17 6.37
C ILE A 410 1.53 -3.69 6.27
N SER A 411 2.42 -3.22 7.15
CA SER A 411 2.90 -1.83 7.13
C SER A 411 3.61 -1.47 5.82
N LYS A 412 4.20 -2.44 5.13
CA LYS A 412 5.02 -2.22 3.92
C LYS A 412 4.23 -1.74 2.70
N TYR A 413 2.95 -2.04 2.63
CA TYR A 413 2.08 -1.62 1.53
C TYR A 413 0.85 -0.83 1.99
N THR A 414 0.82 -0.42 3.25
CA THR A 414 -0.26 0.39 3.83
C THR A 414 0.29 1.67 4.44
N ILE A 415 0.66 1.67 5.73
CA ILE A 415 1.04 2.90 6.45
C ILE A 415 2.40 3.47 6.01
N ASN A 416 3.40 2.63 5.72
CA ASN A 416 4.73 3.14 5.36
C ASN A 416 4.75 3.92 4.04
N PRO A 417 4.17 3.42 2.93
CA PRO A 417 4.04 4.24 1.72
C PRO A 417 3.17 5.49 1.94
N ALA A 418 2.17 5.43 2.81
CA ALA A 418 1.35 6.59 3.15
C ALA A 418 2.16 7.67 3.87
N ILE A 419 3.00 7.30 4.85
CA ILE A 419 3.92 8.21 5.54
C ILE A 419 4.93 8.78 4.53
N THR A 420 5.54 7.91 3.74
CA THR A 420 6.58 8.27 2.76
C THR A 420 6.10 9.36 1.80
N HIS A 421 4.87 9.27 1.32
CA HIS A 421 4.30 10.22 0.35
C HIS A 421 3.39 11.29 0.95
N GLY A 422 3.37 11.44 2.28
CA GLY A 422 2.67 12.52 2.98
C GLY A 422 1.13 12.43 2.84
N ILE A 423 0.58 11.22 2.83
CA ILE A 423 -0.86 10.97 2.71
C ILE A 423 -1.42 10.15 3.90
N SER A 424 -0.63 9.89 4.92
CA SER A 424 -1.01 9.06 6.06
C SER A 424 -2.15 9.64 6.91
N GLN A 425 -2.40 10.94 6.81
CA GLN A 425 -3.56 11.59 7.43
C GLN A 425 -4.88 11.24 6.73
N TYR A 426 -4.85 10.67 5.53
CA TYR A 426 -6.04 10.30 4.75
C TYR A 426 -6.26 8.80 4.68
N VAL A 427 -5.19 8.03 4.43
CA VAL A 427 -5.24 6.58 4.14
C VAL A 427 -4.06 5.84 4.78
N GLY A 428 -4.04 4.52 4.66
CA GLY A 428 -2.88 3.67 5.02
C GLY A 428 -3.03 2.93 6.35
N SER A 429 -4.10 3.16 7.11
CA SER A 429 -4.41 2.37 8.31
C SER A 429 -5.90 2.41 8.62
N VAL A 430 -6.35 1.45 9.45
CA VAL A 430 -7.71 1.40 9.96
C VAL A 430 -7.76 2.21 11.25
N GLU A 431 -7.97 3.52 11.12
CA GLU A 431 -7.99 4.46 12.25
C GLU A 431 -9.10 5.50 12.09
N GLU A 432 -9.64 5.94 13.22
CA GLU A 432 -10.67 6.99 13.28
C GLU A 432 -10.20 8.28 12.58
N GLY A 433 -11.10 8.89 11.81
CA GLY A 433 -10.88 10.13 11.06
C GLY A 433 -10.27 9.94 9.68
N LYS A 434 -9.71 8.79 9.37
CA LYS A 434 -9.18 8.48 8.03
C LYS A 434 -10.30 8.14 7.04
N PHE A 435 -10.01 8.33 5.79
CA PHE A 435 -10.88 7.94 4.68
C PHE A 435 -11.12 6.43 4.73
N ALA A 436 -12.36 6.00 4.59
CA ALA A 436 -12.74 4.60 4.75
C ALA A 436 -12.40 3.79 3.50
N ASP A 437 -11.11 3.60 3.25
CA ASP A 437 -10.56 2.71 2.24
C ASP A 437 -10.20 1.39 2.89
N LEU A 438 -11.07 0.40 2.74
CA LEU A 438 -11.00 -0.87 3.46
C LEU A 438 -11.14 -2.04 2.49
N VAL A 439 -10.49 -3.14 2.82
CA VAL A 439 -10.56 -4.39 2.05
C VAL A 439 -11.00 -5.52 2.97
N LEU A 440 -12.06 -6.22 2.59
CA LEU A 440 -12.56 -7.39 3.30
C LEU A 440 -12.07 -8.67 2.62
N TRP A 441 -11.49 -9.54 3.41
CA TRP A 441 -10.90 -10.79 2.97
C TRP A 441 -11.56 -11.99 3.65
N ASN A 442 -11.92 -12.99 2.90
CA ASN A 442 -12.07 -14.31 3.48
C ASN A 442 -10.67 -14.79 3.92
N PRO A 443 -10.49 -15.26 5.18
CA PRO A 443 -9.17 -15.70 5.67
C PRO A 443 -8.48 -16.74 4.77
N VAL A 444 -9.25 -17.60 4.11
CA VAL A 444 -8.74 -18.64 3.17
C VAL A 444 -8.08 -18.03 1.94
N PHE A 445 -8.46 -16.79 1.56
CA PHE A 445 -7.93 -16.07 0.39
C PHE A 445 -7.21 -14.77 0.76
N PHE A 446 -6.86 -14.62 2.03
CA PHE A 446 -6.19 -13.42 2.53
C PHE A 446 -4.94 -13.08 1.71
N GLY A 447 -4.84 -11.81 1.32
CA GLY A 447 -3.73 -11.31 0.51
C GLY A 447 -3.73 -11.73 -0.97
N ALA A 448 -4.60 -12.64 -1.37
CA ALA A 448 -4.68 -13.12 -2.76
C ALA A 448 -5.92 -12.62 -3.50
N LYS A 449 -7.10 -12.78 -2.89
CA LYS A 449 -8.39 -12.42 -3.52
C LYS A 449 -9.32 -11.78 -2.50
N PRO A 450 -9.46 -10.45 -2.48
CA PRO A 450 -10.44 -9.80 -1.61
C PRO A 450 -11.87 -10.15 -2.01
N ASP A 451 -12.78 -10.14 -1.05
CA ASP A 451 -14.20 -10.34 -1.32
C ASP A 451 -14.92 -9.01 -1.62
N ILE A 452 -14.59 -7.96 -0.87
CA ILE A 452 -15.22 -6.63 -0.98
C ILE A 452 -14.15 -5.55 -0.85
N ILE A 453 -14.21 -4.53 -1.69
CA ILE A 453 -13.38 -3.35 -1.64
C ILE A 453 -14.28 -2.13 -1.37
N ILE A 454 -13.94 -1.38 -0.33
CA ILE A 454 -14.64 -0.17 0.10
C ILE A 454 -13.73 1.03 -0.13
N LYS A 455 -14.29 2.09 -0.69
CA LYS A 455 -13.62 3.39 -0.80
C LYS A 455 -14.57 4.49 -0.37
N GLY A 456 -14.06 5.42 0.45
CA GLY A 456 -14.90 6.48 0.98
C GLY A 456 -16.18 5.97 1.63
N GLY A 457 -16.11 4.80 2.28
CA GLY A 457 -17.24 4.20 2.97
C GLY A 457 -18.30 3.53 2.09
N MET A 458 -18.07 3.46 0.78
CA MET A 458 -19.00 2.79 -0.15
C MET A 458 -18.34 1.56 -0.79
N ILE A 459 -19.11 0.51 -1.02
CA ILE A 459 -18.64 -0.67 -1.76
C ILE A 459 -18.38 -0.27 -3.21
N ILE A 460 -17.12 -0.34 -3.63
CA ILE A 460 -16.70 0.06 -4.97
C ILE A 460 -16.51 -1.13 -5.90
N ALA A 461 -16.11 -2.26 -5.37
CA ALA A 461 -15.98 -3.50 -6.11
C ALA A 461 -16.25 -4.70 -5.20
N SER A 462 -16.74 -5.78 -5.76
CA SER A 462 -16.99 -7.02 -5.04
C SER A 462 -16.81 -8.23 -5.94
N LYS A 463 -16.37 -9.31 -5.35
CA LYS A 463 -16.40 -10.63 -5.96
C LYS A 463 -17.84 -11.14 -6.00
N MET A 464 -18.37 -11.41 -7.19
CA MET A 464 -19.69 -12.01 -7.35
C MET A 464 -19.79 -12.82 -8.64
N GLY A 465 -20.86 -13.58 -8.79
CA GLY A 465 -21.12 -14.38 -9.97
C GLY A 465 -22.01 -13.66 -10.99
N ASP A 466 -22.93 -14.41 -11.54
CA ASP A 466 -23.86 -13.92 -12.57
C ASP A 466 -24.79 -12.82 -12.00
N ALA A 467 -24.69 -11.63 -12.54
CA ALA A 467 -25.50 -10.48 -12.13
C ALA A 467 -27.00 -10.66 -12.46
N ASN A 468 -27.35 -11.58 -13.35
CA ASN A 468 -28.74 -11.93 -13.68
C ASN A 468 -29.33 -13.02 -12.77
N ALA A 469 -28.52 -13.60 -11.88
CA ALA A 469 -29.03 -14.61 -10.95
C ALA A 469 -29.92 -13.97 -9.88
N SER A 470 -30.97 -14.66 -9.47
CA SER A 470 -31.87 -14.23 -8.38
C SER A 470 -31.17 -14.30 -7.00
N ILE A 471 -30.11 -15.08 -6.89
CA ILE A 471 -29.20 -15.15 -5.74
C ILE A 471 -27.79 -14.91 -6.26
N PRO A 472 -26.97 -14.05 -5.64
CA PRO A 472 -25.58 -13.88 -6.03
C PRO A 472 -24.86 -15.21 -6.02
N THR A 473 -24.29 -15.59 -7.16
CA THR A 473 -23.51 -16.82 -7.30
C THR A 473 -22.03 -16.47 -7.37
N THR A 474 -21.20 -17.40 -6.95
CA THR A 474 -19.74 -17.23 -7.03
C THR A 474 -19.11 -18.03 -8.17
N GLN A 475 -19.92 -18.52 -9.08
CA GLN A 475 -19.49 -19.38 -10.19
C GLN A 475 -20.01 -18.85 -11.55
N PRO A 476 -19.14 -18.45 -12.48
CA PRO A 476 -17.71 -18.20 -12.29
C PRO A 476 -17.47 -16.98 -11.38
N VAL A 477 -16.37 -17.00 -10.61
CA VAL A 477 -16.01 -15.88 -9.75
C VAL A 477 -15.43 -14.77 -10.59
N LEU A 478 -16.10 -13.63 -10.60
CA LEU A 478 -15.67 -12.43 -11.28
C LEU A 478 -15.71 -11.24 -10.31
N TYR A 479 -14.79 -10.30 -10.47
CA TYR A 479 -14.93 -9.00 -9.82
C TYR A 479 -15.85 -8.12 -10.64
N GLN A 480 -16.75 -7.46 -9.94
CA GLN A 480 -17.70 -6.52 -10.54
C GLN A 480 -17.55 -5.14 -9.92
N PRO A 481 -17.52 -4.08 -10.74
CA PRO A 481 -17.65 -2.73 -10.21
C PRO A 481 -19.05 -2.54 -9.61
N MET A 482 -19.13 -1.88 -8.45
CA MET A 482 -20.38 -1.60 -7.75
C MET A 482 -20.78 -0.14 -7.97
N PHE A 483 -21.95 0.28 -7.47
CA PHE A 483 -22.52 1.59 -7.75
C PHE A 483 -21.57 2.76 -7.46
N ALA A 484 -20.75 2.65 -6.42
CA ALA A 484 -19.78 3.70 -6.08
C ALA A 484 -18.61 3.83 -7.09
N ALA A 485 -18.41 2.86 -7.98
CA ALA A 485 -17.45 2.95 -9.07
C ALA A 485 -17.98 3.74 -10.28
N HIS A 486 -19.26 4.11 -10.28
CA HIS A 486 -19.93 4.70 -11.42
C HIS A 486 -20.38 6.15 -11.17
N GLY A 487 -20.60 6.87 -12.26
CA GLY A 487 -21.13 8.23 -12.24
C GLY A 487 -20.27 9.18 -11.40
N LYS A 488 -20.92 10.08 -10.69
CA LYS A 488 -20.26 11.06 -9.82
C LYS A 488 -19.97 10.52 -8.40
N ALA A 489 -20.54 9.36 -8.03
CA ALA A 489 -20.28 8.76 -6.72
C ALA A 489 -18.79 8.48 -6.50
N LYS A 490 -18.06 8.01 -7.54
CA LYS A 490 -16.60 7.79 -7.46
C LYS A 490 -15.81 9.06 -7.15
N ASN A 491 -16.34 10.24 -7.46
CA ASN A 491 -15.65 11.51 -7.22
C ASN A 491 -15.60 11.88 -5.73
N GLU A 492 -16.57 11.40 -4.96
CA GLU A 492 -16.59 11.54 -3.50
C GLU A 492 -15.91 10.35 -2.80
N ALA A 493 -15.99 9.17 -3.42
CA ALA A 493 -15.39 7.93 -2.90
C ALA A 493 -13.89 7.81 -3.15
N CYS A 494 -13.25 8.71 -3.90
CA CYS A 494 -11.84 8.63 -4.25
C CYS A 494 -11.12 9.97 -4.10
N LEU A 495 -9.80 9.89 -3.85
CA LEU A 495 -8.94 11.05 -3.65
C LEU A 495 -7.99 11.24 -4.84
N THR A 496 -7.69 12.51 -5.14
CA THR A 496 -6.59 12.90 -6.02
C THR A 496 -5.57 13.67 -5.20
N PHE A 497 -4.32 13.18 -5.18
CA PHE A 497 -3.24 13.78 -4.40
C PHE A 497 -2.43 14.77 -5.25
N VAL A 498 -2.21 15.95 -4.70
CA VAL A 498 -1.39 17.01 -5.31
C VAL A 498 -0.50 17.66 -4.26
N SER A 499 0.43 18.51 -4.66
CA SER A 499 1.18 19.35 -3.71
C SER A 499 0.31 20.43 -3.07
N GLN A 500 0.73 20.96 -1.92
CA GLN A 500 0.08 22.15 -1.33
C GLN A 500 0.17 23.36 -2.29
N ALA A 501 1.30 23.52 -2.98
CA ALA A 501 1.46 24.61 -3.96
C ALA A 501 0.44 24.53 -5.11
N ALA A 502 0.07 23.32 -5.53
CA ALA A 502 -0.98 23.13 -6.54
C ALA A 502 -2.38 23.50 -5.99
N MET A 503 -2.63 23.22 -4.71
CA MET A 503 -3.87 23.70 -4.05
C MET A 503 -3.92 25.22 -4.01
N ASP A 504 -2.82 25.89 -3.67
CA ASP A 504 -2.70 27.34 -3.62
C ASP A 504 -2.87 27.98 -5.01
N GLU A 505 -2.50 27.26 -6.08
CA GLU A 505 -2.75 27.64 -7.47
C GLU A 505 -4.17 27.32 -7.95
N ASN A 506 -5.02 26.77 -7.10
CA ASN A 506 -6.42 26.36 -7.42
C ASN A 506 -6.51 25.41 -8.62
N VAL A 507 -5.64 24.38 -8.68
CA VAL A 507 -5.60 23.42 -9.81
C VAL A 507 -6.93 22.69 -9.98
N LYS A 508 -7.68 22.43 -8.90
CA LYS A 508 -8.99 21.78 -8.97
C LYS A 508 -9.94 22.56 -9.88
N GLU A 509 -10.14 23.84 -9.58
CA GLU A 509 -11.02 24.72 -10.33
C GLU A 509 -10.48 25.02 -11.73
N LYS A 510 -9.17 25.32 -11.84
CA LYS A 510 -8.50 25.61 -13.13
C LYS A 510 -8.62 24.46 -14.13
N TYR A 511 -8.57 23.21 -13.64
CA TYR A 511 -8.64 22.03 -14.50
C TYR A 511 -10.05 21.44 -14.60
N GLY A 512 -10.99 21.91 -13.79
CA GLY A 512 -12.37 21.42 -13.72
C GLY A 512 -12.44 20.01 -13.17
N LEU A 513 -11.64 19.71 -12.12
CA LEU A 513 -11.65 18.42 -11.47
C LEU A 513 -12.85 18.30 -10.53
N GLU A 514 -13.56 17.20 -10.59
CA GLU A 514 -14.71 16.91 -9.74
C GLU A 514 -14.34 16.04 -8.52
N LYS A 515 -13.34 15.17 -8.63
CA LYS A 515 -12.85 14.36 -7.50
C LYS A 515 -12.41 15.23 -6.32
N THR A 516 -12.40 14.63 -5.15
CA THR A 516 -11.84 15.23 -3.95
C THR A 516 -10.33 15.35 -4.09
N VAL A 517 -9.84 16.58 -4.28
CA VAL A 517 -8.40 16.87 -4.39
C VAL A 517 -7.87 17.27 -3.02
N VAL A 518 -6.78 16.63 -2.59
CA VAL A 518 -6.16 16.86 -1.27
C VAL A 518 -4.65 17.02 -1.39
N PRO A 519 -4.03 17.87 -0.53
CA PRO A 519 -2.59 18.08 -0.57
C PRO A 519 -1.83 17.00 0.20
N VAL A 520 -0.64 16.66 -0.28
CA VAL A 520 0.35 15.91 0.51
C VAL A 520 0.98 16.81 1.57
N LYS A 521 1.39 16.22 2.69
CA LYS A 521 2.01 16.94 3.82
C LYS A 521 3.00 16.07 4.59
N GLY A 522 4.08 16.69 5.10
CA GLY A 522 5.03 16.04 5.98
C GLY A 522 5.97 15.07 5.27
N CYS A 523 6.24 15.29 3.97
CA CYS A 523 7.12 14.45 3.17
C CYS A 523 8.60 14.61 3.52
N ARG A 524 9.00 15.75 4.10
CA ARG A 524 10.41 16.10 4.27
C ARG A 524 10.95 15.95 5.70
N ASN A 525 10.08 16.00 6.70
CA ASN A 525 10.44 15.88 8.12
C ASN A 525 10.35 14.44 8.64
N ILE A 526 10.53 13.47 7.76
CA ILE A 526 10.50 12.03 8.08
C ILE A 526 11.85 11.40 7.75
N SER A 527 12.08 10.26 8.34
CA SER A 527 13.30 9.48 8.17
C SER A 527 12.97 7.99 8.30
N LYS A 528 13.98 7.14 8.19
CA LYS A 528 13.83 5.70 8.35
C LYS A 528 13.12 5.30 9.66
N LYS A 529 13.38 6.02 10.77
CA LYS A 529 12.78 5.76 12.09
C LYS A 529 11.26 6.00 12.15
N ASP A 530 10.69 6.67 11.15
CA ASP A 530 9.24 6.89 11.05
C ASP A 530 8.53 5.73 10.31
N MET A 531 9.30 4.77 9.79
CA MET A 531 8.77 3.59 9.11
C MET A 531 8.31 2.54 10.12
N VAL A 532 7.00 2.37 10.25
CA VAL A 532 6.37 1.51 11.26
C VAL A 532 6.89 0.07 11.12
N PHE A 533 7.52 -0.45 12.18
CA PHE A 533 8.15 -1.77 12.30
C PHE A 533 9.23 -2.09 11.25
N ASN A 534 9.65 -1.09 10.45
CA ASN A 534 10.59 -1.24 9.34
C ASN A 534 11.61 -0.10 9.32
N ASP A 535 12.16 0.20 10.49
CA ASP A 535 12.99 1.37 10.79
C ASP A 535 14.46 1.03 11.07
N ARG A 536 14.85 -0.25 10.91
CA ARG A 536 16.19 -0.70 11.27
C ARG A 536 17.26 -0.16 10.30
N THR A 537 18.37 0.34 10.87
CA THR A 537 19.53 0.90 10.15
C THR A 537 20.82 0.22 10.63
N PRO A 538 21.08 -1.05 10.23
CA PRO A 538 22.25 -1.81 10.64
C PRO A 538 23.50 -1.38 9.87
N GLU A 539 24.63 -1.94 10.25
CA GLU A 539 25.80 -1.97 9.36
C GLU A 539 25.54 -2.98 8.24
N LEU A 540 25.38 -2.47 7.00
CA LEU A 540 25.10 -3.26 5.82
C LEU A 540 26.28 -3.16 4.86
N THR A 541 26.90 -4.30 4.55
CA THR A 541 28.05 -4.36 3.64
C THR A 541 27.83 -5.38 2.54
N VAL A 542 28.49 -5.15 1.41
CA VAL A 542 28.49 -6.07 0.26
C VAL A 542 29.95 -6.33 -0.13
N ASP A 543 30.32 -7.59 -0.23
CA ASP A 543 31.64 -7.97 -0.70
C ASP A 543 31.80 -7.63 -2.20
N PRO A 544 32.82 -6.88 -2.60
CA PRO A 544 32.93 -6.39 -3.98
C PRO A 544 33.29 -7.47 -5.00
N GLU A 545 33.76 -8.65 -4.57
CA GLU A 545 34.14 -9.74 -5.46
C GLU A 545 33.06 -10.82 -5.55
N THR A 546 32.42 -11.12 -4.42
CA THR A 546 31.45 -12.22 -4.31
C THR A 546 30.00 -11.74 -4.22
N TYR A 547 29.77 -10.43 -4.07
CA TYR A 547 28.46 -9.77 -3.86
C TYR A 547 27.69 -10.24 -2.62
N LYS A 548 28.32 -11.02 -1.74
CA LYS A 548 27.72 -11.47 -0.50
C LYS A 548 27.35 -10.29 0.39
N VAL A 549 26.15 -10.35 0.91
CA VAL A 549 25.59 -9.30 1.77
C VAL A 549 25.76 -9.71 3.23
N THR A 550 26.26 -8.78 4.05
CA THR A 550 26.32 -8.97 5.50
C THR A 550 25.55 -7.89 6.24
N VAL A 551 24.93 -8.27 7.34
CA VAL A 551 24.25 -7.37 8.27
C VAL A 551 24.88 -7.52 9.66
N ASP A 552 25.43 -6.43 10.21
CA ASP A 552 26.11 -6.43 11.50
C ASP A 552 27.19 -7.54 11.60
N GLY A 553 27.85 -7.82 10.46
CA GLY A 553 28.93 -8.82 10.33
C GLY A 553 28.47 -10.26 10.05
N GLU A 554 27.18 -10.53 9.98
CA GLU A 554 26.64 -11.85 9.63
C GLU A 554 26.21 -11.91 8.16
N GLU A 555 26.68 -12.92 7.42
CA GLU A 555 26.24 -13.16 6.04
C GLU A 555 24.76 -13.55 6.01
N ILE A 556 23.99 -12.89 5.14
CA ILE A 556 22.55 -13.15 4.97
C ILE A 556 22.26 -13.60 3.54
N THR A 557 21.43 -14.61 3.42
CA THR A 557 20.90 -15.10 2.14
C THR A 557 19.60 -15.85 2.37
N SER A 558 18.77 -15.94 1.36
CA SER A 558 17.56 -16.76 1.32
C SER A 558 17.73 -17.86 0.26
N LYS A 559 16.97 -18.94 0.33
CA LYS A 559 17.09 -20.12 -0.55
C LYS A 559 16.02 -20.13 -1.65
#